data_3b129c7c8211e32dac63af1a746ae27f
#
_entry.id   3b129c7c8211e32dac63af1a746ae27f
#
_cell.length_a   1.000
_cell.length_b   1.000
_cell.length_c   1.000
_cell.angle_alpha   90.00
_cell.angle_beta   90.00
_cell.angle_gamma   90.00
#
_symmetry.space_group_name_H-M   'P 1'
#
loop_
_entity.id
_entity.type
_entity.pdbx_description
1 polymer ?
#
loop_
_entity_poly.entity_id
_entity_poly.type
_entity_poly.pdbx_seq_one_letter_code
_entity_poly.pdbx_strand_id
1 'polypeptide(L)'
;MKFHVIVGRGATASKTALLLAEDGERVRMISRTGGGPDHRLVERVAADATDTDRLTELAEGADTLFTTAVPPYHAWPEQLPILSASLLTAVRRTGAAYVMLGNIYGYGPVDGPITPHFPLTATGPKGRARARAWEEAAASGVKVTEVRAGQFYGAGAFSVFSLLVQRPVLEGRLVLVPQELDVPHSYSAIDDTARTLVAASREEQAYGRAWHAPTATLSVRELARRLAELSGAPVPRLEEMTERDLTLLGITDPLWGEMHEVLTKPGHPLVLDFSETEKILGVGATPVDDVLRQLI
;
A
#
# COMPACT_ATOMS: atom_id res chain seq x y z
N MET A 1 -28.76 0.03 0.26
CA MET A 1 -27.55 -0.71 -0.15
C MET A 1 -26.46 0.32 -0.29
N LYS A 2 -25.36 0.17 0.43
CA LYS A 2 -24.24 1.13 0.36
C LYS A 2 -23.60 1.12 -1.02
N PHE A 3 -23.03 2.28 -1.38
CA PHE A 3 -22.31 2.47 -2.62
C PHE A 3 -20.94 3.06 -2.36
N HIS A 4 -19.89 2.46 -2.90
CA HIS A 4 -18.51 2.86 -2.70
C HIS A 4 -17.81 3.13 -4.03
N VAL A 5 -16.90 4.10 -4.01
CA VAL A 5 -16.01 4.38 -5.13
C VAL A 5 -14.57 4.03 -4.73
N ILE A 6 -13.85 3.31 -5.57
CA ILE A 6 -12.45 2.98 -5.38
C ILE A 6 -11.63 3.54 -6.54
N VAL A 7 -10.73 4.47 -6.24
CA VAL A 7 -9.78 5.00 -7.22
C VAL A 7 -8.50 4.16 -7.16
N GLY A 8 -8.26 3.40 -8.21
CA GLY A 8 -7.17 2.42 -8.33
C GLY A 8 -7.63 1.08 -8.89
N ARG A 9 -6.67 0.27 -9.35
CA ARG A 9 -6.93 -1.07 -9.93
C ARG A 9 -5.91 -2.14 -9.50
N GLY A 10 -5.01 -1.79 -8.58
CA GLY A 10 -4.01 -2.71 -8.05
C GLY A 10 -4.62 -3.82 -7.19
N ALA A 11 -3.80 -4.73 -6.71
CA ALA A 11 -4.25 -5.88 -5.92
C ALA A 11 -5.06 -5.45 -4.68
N THR A 12 -4.60 -4.46 -3.92
CA THR A 12 -5.33 -3.94 -2.76
C THR A 12 -6.69 -3.35 -3.14
N ALA A 13 -6.76 -2.56 -4.24
CA ALA A 13 -8.03 -2.04 -4.75
C ALA A 13 -9.01 -3.15 -5.11
N SER A 14 -8.53 -4.14 -5.86
CA SER A 14 -9.33 -5.28 -6.31
C SER A 14 -9.84 -6.11 -5.14
N LYS A 15 -8.98 -6.36 -4.15
CA LYS A 15 -9.40 -7.10 -2.95
C LYS A 15 -10.39 -6.31 -2.09
N THR A 16 -10.19 -5.00 -1.92
CA THR A 16 -11.13 -4.13 -1.22
C THR A 16 -12.51 -4.14 -1.91
N ALA A 17 -12.51 -4.06 -3.26
CA ALA A 17 -13.75 -4.11 -4.04
C ALA A 17 -14.48 -5.44 -3.89
N LEU A 18 -13.76 -6.56 -3.88
CA LEU A 18 -14.36 -7.88 -3.69
C LEU A 18 -14.95 -8.03 -2.29
N LEU A 19 -14.24 -7.64 -1.24
CA LEU A 19 -14.74 -7.70 0.14
C LEU A 19 -16.05 -6.90 0.31
N LEU A 20 -16.12 -5.69 -0.22
CA LEU A 20 -17.33 -4.88 -0.18
C LEU A 20 -18.48 -5.52 -0.98
N ALA A 21 -18.18 -6.06 -2.17
CA ALA A 21 -19.15 -6.68 -3.03
C ALA A 21 -19.67 -8.02 -2.47
N GLU A 22 -18.83 -8.81 -1.81
CA GLU A 22 -19.20 -10.04 -1.08
C GLU A 22 -20.15 -9.73 0.09
N ASP A 23 -20.00 -8.57 0.73
CA ASP A 23 -20.93 -8.05 1.74
C ASP A 23 -22.23 -7.45 1.15
N GLY A 24 -22.42 -7.54 -0.17
CA GLY A 24 -23.62 -7.08 -0.87
C GLY A 24 -23.63 -5.57 -1.17
N GLU A 25 -22.51 -4.87 -1.04
CA GLU A 25 -22.38 -3.43 -1.30
C GLU A 25 -21.96 -3.17 -2.75
N ARG A 26 -22.47 -2.09 -3.35
CA ARG A 26 -22.11 -1.70 -4.72
C ARG A 26 -20.74 -0.99 -4.72
N VAL A 27 -19.91 -1.32 -5.71
CA VAL A 27 -18.60 -0.71 -5.88
C VAL A 27 -18.43 -0.19 -7.30
N ARG A 28 -17.93 1.02 -7.46
CA ARG A 28 -17.42 1.57 -8.71
C ARG A 28 -15.91 1.71 -8.62
N MET A 29 -15.19 0.97 -9.44
CA MET A 29 -13.73 1.10 -9.55
C MET A 29 -13.37 2.04 -10.69
N ILE A 30 -12.56 3.04 -10.39
CA ILE A 30 -12.10 4.06 -11.34
C ILE A 30 -10.61 3.89 -11.56
N SER A 31 -10.20 3.74 -12.81
CA SER A 31 -8.80 3.74 -13.22
C SER A 31 -8.67 4.19 -14.67
N ARG A 32 -7.49 4.63 -15.08
CA ARG A 32 -7.25 5.09 -16.46
C ARG A 32 -7.61 4.06 -17.55
N THR A 33 -7.62 2.78 -17.22
CA THR A 33 -7.89 1.69 -18.17
C THR A 33 -9.18 0.91 -17.89
N GLY A 34 -9.93 1.24 -16.83
CA GLY A 34 -11.15 0.54 -16.47
C GLY A 34 -10.93 -0.91 -15.99
N GLY A 35 -9.77 -1.20 -15.39
CA GLY A 35 -9.47 -2.53 -14.84
C GLY A 35 -10.06 -2.75 -13.44
N GLY A 36 -10.22 -4.03 -13.09
CA GLY A 36 -10.72 -4.46 -11.78
C GLY A 36 -11.24 -5.91 -11.83
N PRO A 37 -11.67 -6.49 -10.70
CA PRO A 37 -12.20 -7.84 -10.64
C PRO A 37 -13.54 -7.95 -11.36
N ASP A 38 -13.87 -9.16 -11.79
CA ASP A 38 -15.16 -9.47 -12.37
C ASP A 38 -16.14 -9.90 -11.26
N HIS A 39 -17.12 -9.04 -10.96
CA HIS A 39 -18.15 -9.32 -9.98
C HIS A 39 -19.39 -8.47 -10.30
N ARG A 40 -20.60 -9.04 -10.13
CA ARG A 40 -21.88 -8.39 -10.48
C ARG A 40 -22.15 -7.04 -9.79
N LEU A 41 -21.55 -6.80 -8.62
CA LEU A 41 -21.67 -5.55 -7.85
C LEU A 41 -20.48 -4.61 -8.06
N VAL A 42 -19.51 -4.96 -8.91
CA VAL A 42 -18.34 -4.13 -9.22
C VAL A 42 -18.46 -3.57 -10.64
N GLU A 43 -18.70 -2.28 -10.72
CA GLU A 43 -18.66 -1.52 -11.97
C GLU A 43 -17.23 -1.04 -12.22
N ARG A 44 -16.71 -1.21 -13.42
CA ARG A 44 -15.36 -0.79 -13.83
C ARG A 44 -15.46 0.38 -14.80
N VAL A 45 -14.86 1.52 -14.43
CA VAL A 45 -14.93 2.75 -15.22
C VAL A 45 -13.53 3.22 -15.60
N ALA A 46 -13.33 3.49 -16.89
CA ALA A 46 -12.12 4.15 -17.37
C ALA A 46 -12.27 5.66 -17.24
N ALA A 47 -11.48 6.28 -16.34
CA ALA A 47 -11.41 7.73 -16.17
C ALA A 47 -10.08 8.14 -15.56
N ASP A 48 -9.66 9.38 -15.79
CA ASP A 48 -8.53 10.00 -15.12
C ASP A 48 -9.03 10.63 -13.82
N ALA A 49 -8.49 10.18 -12.70
CA ALA A 49 -8.87 10.71 -11.39
C ALA A 49 -8.33 12.14 -11.11
N THR A 50 -7.50 12.69 -11.99
CA THR A 50 -7.08 14.09 -11.95
C THR A 50 -8.10 15.03 -12.64
N ASP A 51 -9.04 14.49 -13.41
CA ASP A 51 -10.22 15.20 -13.88
C ASP A 51 -11.24 15.26 -12.72
N THR A 52 -11.15 16.35 -11.96
CA THR A 52 -11.93 16.56 -10.74
C THR A 52 -13.44 16.54 -10.98
N ASP A 53 -13.90 17.13 -12.07
CA ASP A 53 -15.33 17.21 -12.37
C ASP A 53 -15.87 15.83 -12.72
N ARG A 54 -15.16 15.08 -13.57
CA ARG A 54 -15.52 13.71 -13.91
C ARG A 54 -15.47 12.77 -12.69
N LEU A 55 -14.45 12.91 -11.85
CA LEU A 55 -14.35 12.15 -10.62
C LEU A 55 -15.50 12.43 -9.67
N THR A 56 -15.89 13.71 -9.55
CA THR A 56 -17.03 14.12 -8.71
C THR A 56 -18.34 13.50 -9.20
N GLU A 57 -18.63 13.57 -10.51
CA GLU A 57 -19.80 12.91 -11.11
C GLU A 57 -19.82 11.39 -10.82
N LEU A 58 -18.68 10.72 -10.99
CA LEU A 58 -18.56 9.28 -10.76
C LEU A 58 -18.67 8.89 -9.28
N ALA A 59 -18.40 9.83 -8.36
CA ALA A 59 -18.51 9.62 -6.92
C ALA A 59 -19.81 10.15 -6.32
N GLU A 60 -20.73 10.69 -7.13
CA GLU A 60 -22.01 11.18 -6.63
C GLU A 60 -22.84 10.08 -5.96
N GLY A 61 -23.32 10.36 -4.75
CA GLY A 61 -24.07 9.44 -3.94
C GLY A 61 -23.25 8.29 -3.31
N ALA A 62 -21.92 8.34 -3.37
CA ALA A 62 -21.08 7.38 -2.69
C ALA A 62 -21.07 7.60 -1.17
N ASP A 63 -21.21 6.53 -0.41
CA ASP A 63 -21.00 6.54 1.05
C ASP A 63 -19.52 6.73 1.40
N THR A 64 -18.63 6.11 0.60
CA THR A 64 -17.18 6.19 0.82
C THR A 64 -16.42 6.23 -0.51
N LEU A 65 -15.41 7.10 -0.58
CA LEU A 65 -14.39 7.08 -1.62
C LEU A 65 -13.10 6.53 -1.04
N PHE A 66 -12.62 5.42 -1.61
CA PHE A 66 -11.32 4.84 -1.30
C PHE A 66 -10.29 5.27 -2.33
N THR A 67 -9.08 5.62 -1.91
CA THR A 67 -7.97 5.78 -2.83
C THR A 67 -6.85 4.80 -2.54
N THR A 68 -6.47 4.05 -3.58
CA THR A 68 -5.27 3.19 -3.60
C THR A 68 -4.37 3.55 -4.79
N ALA A 69 -4.82 4.52 -5.59
CA ALA A 69 -4.08 4.96 -6.77
C ALA A 69 -2.89 5.83 -6.38
N VAL A 70 -1.80 5.63 -7.10
CA VAL A 70 -0.62 6.48 -7.06
C VAL A 70 -0.12 6.72 -8.48
N PRO A 71 0.51 7.88 -8.75
CA PRO A 71 1.21 8.12 -10.01
C PRO A 71 2.38 7.15 -10.21
N PRO A 72 3.02 7.12 -11.39
CA PRO A 72 4.30 6.46 -11.57
C PRO A 72 5.32 6.92 -10.53
N TYR A 73 6.12 6.00 -10.02
CA TYR A 73 6.91 6.20 -8.80
C TYR A 73 7.86 7.42 -8.86
N HIS A 74 8.51 7.62 -10.01
CA HIS A 74 9.38 8.77 -10.26
C HIS A 74 8.63 10.11 -10.33
N ALA A 75 7.32 10.08 -10.58
CA ALA A 75 6.49 11.29 -10.75
C ALA A 75 5.72 11.68 -9.47
N TRP A 76 5.94 11.01 -8.34
CA TRP A 76 5.19 11.29 -7.11
C TRP A 76 5.31 12.73 -6.63
N PRO A 77 6.51 13.35 -6.59
CA PRO A 77 6.63 14.71 -6.08
C PRO A 77 5.74 15.72 -6.82
N GLU A 78 5.53 15.51 -8.12
CA GLU A 78 4.79 16.42 -9.00
C GLU A 78 3.32 16.02 -9.15
N GLN A 79 3.05 14.73 -9.35
CA GLN A 79 1.71 14.25 -9.72
C GLN A 79 0.85 13.83 -8.52
N LEU A 80 1.46 13.41 -7.40
CA LEU A 80 0.67 13.00 -6.22
C LEU A 80 -0.11 14.18 -5.62
N PRO A 81 0.44 15.41 -5.51
CA PRO A 81 -0.35 16.56 -5.05
C PRO A 81 -1.55 16.86 -5.93
N ILE A 82 -1.41 16.74 -7.26
CA ILE A 82 -2.52 16.98 -8.23
C ILE A 82 -3.63 15.94 -8.01
N LEU A 83 -3.26 14.66 -7.95
CA LEU A 83 -4.21 13.57 -7.68
C LEU A 83 -4.90 13.74 -6.33
N SER A 84 -4.14 14.06 -5.28
CA SER A 84 -4.68 14.22 -3.92
C SER A 84 -5.65 15.42 -3.84
N ALA A 85 -5.35 16.52 -4.50
CA ALA A 85 -6.22 17.69 -4.56
C ALA A 85 -7.54 17.39 -5.29
N SER A 86 -7.48 16.63 -6.39
CA SER A 86 -8.67 16.20 -7.12
C SER A 86 -9.55 15.28 -6.27
N LEU A 87 -8.97 14.26 -5.63
CA LEU A 87 -9.68 13.35 -4.73
C LEU A 87 -10.34 14.09 -3.58
N LEU A 88 -9.61 14.97 -2.92
CA LEU A 88 -10.14 15.77 -1.80
C LEU A 88 -11.26 16.71 -2.23
N THR A 89 -11.17 17.28 -3.42
CA THR A 89 -12.24 18.14 -3.98
C THR A 89 -13.49 17.32 -4.28
N ALA A 90 -13.35 16.14 -4.89
CA ALA A 90 -14.48 15.25 -5.16
C ALA A 90 -15.17 14.83 -3.85
N VAL A 91 -14.40 14.44 -2.83
CA VAL A 91 -14.94 14.09 -1.49
C VAL A 91 -15.71 15.25 -0.86
N ARG A 92 -15.17 16.48 -0.91
CA ARG A 92 -15.85 17.68 -0.40
C ARG A 92 -17.16 17.95 -1.11
N ARG A 93 -17.21 17.76 -2.42
CA ARG A 93 -18.41 18.03 -3.25
C ARG A 93 -19.49 16.98 -3.06
N THR A 94 -19.10 15.72 -2.86
CA THR A 94 -20.04 14.60 -2.73
C THR A 94 -20.48 14.32 -1.29
N GLY A 95 -19.68 14.76 -0.30
CA GLY A 95 -19.89 14.45 1.11
C GLY A 95 -19.54 13.00 1.49
N ALA A 96 -18.92 12.23 0.60
CA ALA A 96 -18.47 10.87 0.89
C ALA A 96 -17.42 10.84 2.00
N ALA A 97 -17.38 9.78 2.80
CA ALA A 97 -16.24 9.53 3.67
C ALA A 97 -15.00 9.19 2.82
N TYR A 98 -13.81 9.56 3.28
CA TYR A 98 -12.56 9.36 2.54
C TYR A 98 -11.65 8.38 3.25
N VAL A 99 -11.30 7.28 2.58
CA VAL A 99 -10.38 6.25 3.09
C VAL A 99 -9.16 6.17 2.19
N MET A 100 -8.00 6.52 2.75
CA MET A 100 -6.74 6.58 2.01
C MET A 100 -5.89 5.35 2.27
N LEU A 101 -5.34 4.73 1.22
CA LEU A 101 -4.20 3.84 1.34
C LEU A 101 -2.92 4.67 1.33
N GLY A 102 -2.27 4.72 2.47
CA GLY A 102 -0.96 5.33 2.66
C GLY A 102 0.18 4.31 2.71
N ASN A 103 1.34 4.81 3.03
CA ASN A 103 2.54 4.03 3.31
C ASN A 103 3.37 4.70 4.42
N ILE A 104 4.54 4.13 4.68
CA ILE A 104 5.43 4.55 5.76
C ILE A 104 6.40 5.66 5.40
N TYR A 105 6.47 6.10 4.14
CA TYR A 105 7.51 7.02 3.68
C TYR A 105 7.46 8.40 4.34
N GLY A 106 6.28 8.81 4.81
CA GLY A 106 6.11 10.10 5.51
C GLY A 106 6.79 10.17 6.88
N TYR A 107 7.06 9.04 7.52
CA TYR A 107 7.66 9.06 8.88
C TYR A 107 9.11 9.54 8.89
N GLY A 108 9.89 9.23 7.84
CA GLY A 108 11.32 9.44 7.87
C GLY A 108 12.04 8.41 8.74
N PRO A 109 13.30 8.66 9.12
CA PRO A 109 14.05 7.81 10.03
C PRO A 109 13.45 7.85 11.44
N VAL A 110 13.16 6.68 12.01
CA VAL A 110 12.62 6.51 13.38
C VAL A 110 13.40 5.42 14.09
N ASP A 111 13.72 5.64 15.36
CA ASP A 111 14.30 4.62 16.22
C ASP A 111 13.19 3.85 16.95
N GLY A 112 13.20 2.51 16.83
CA GLY A 112 12.23 1.63 17.46
C GLY A 112 10.92 1.45 16.68
N PRO A 113 9.92 0.78 17.28
CA PRO A 113 8.64 0.54 16.64
C PRO A 113 7.88 1.84 16.34
N ILE A 114 7.38 1.96 15.13
CA ILE A 114 6.64 3.12 14.65
C ILE A 114 5.16 2.92 14.94
N THR A 115 4.54 3.84 15.68
CA THR A 115 3.08 3.89 15.85
C THR A 115 2.43 4.81 14.81
N PRO A 116 1.11 4.70 14.53
CA PRO A 116 0.42 5.60 13.61
C PRO A 116 0.48 7.08 13.99
N HIS A 117 0.77 7.37 15.27
CA HIS A 117 0.83 8.74 15.83
C HIS A 117 2.20 9.42 15.68
N PHE A 118 3.22 8.69 15.21
CA PHE A 118 4.53 9.31 15.00
C PHE A 118 4.43 10.48 14.02
N PRO A 119 5.18 11.56 14.27
CA PRO A 119 5.18 12.72 13.37
C PRO A 119 5.75 12.34 12.00
N LEU A 120 5.23 13.00 10.96
CA LEU A 120 5.69 12.81 9.60
C LEU A 120 6.87 13.75 9.34
N THR A 121 8.08 13.24 9.48
CA THR A 121 9.33 14.02 9.46
C THR A 121 10.21 13.74 8.24
N ALA A 122 9.69 13.04 7.24
CA ALA A 122 10.43 12.70 6.04
C ALA A 122 10.96 13.95 5.31
N THR A 123 12.24 13.90 4.92
CA THR A 123 12.90 14.97 4.19
C THR A 123 12.99 14.71 2.68
N GLY A 124 12.83 13.47 2.25
CA GLY A 124 12.82 13.09 0.85
C GLY A 124 11.54 13.54 0.12
N PRO A 125 11.60 13.75 -1.20
CA PRO A 125 10.48 14.29 -1.97
C PRO A 125 9.23 13.40 -1.93
N LYS A 126 9.36 12.07 -1.97
CA LYS A 126 8.21 11.14 -1.91
C LYS A 126 7.60 11.09 -0.52
N GLY A 127 8.44 11.05 0.52
CA GLY A 127 7.98 11.10 1.91
C GLY A 127 7.22 12.40 2.20
N ARG A 128 7.74 13.55 1.78
CA ARG A 128 7.03 14.84 1.90
C ARG A 128 5.72 14.87 1.13
N ALA A 129 5.68 14.33 -0.10
CA ALA A 129 4.45 14.29 -0.87
C ALA A 129 3.36 13.44 -0.18
N ARG A 130 3.73 12.32 0.47
CA ARG A 130 2.82 11.50 1.26
C ARG A 130 2.36 12.19 2.54
N ALA A 131 3.29 12.77 3.29
CA ALA A 131 2.98 13.52 4.50
C ALA A 131 1.97 14.64 4.19
N ARG A 132 2.25 15.44 3.18
CA ARG A 132 1.39 16.54 2.73
C ARG A 132 -0.01 16.06 2.31
N ALA A 133 -0.12 14.99 1.55
CA ALA A 133 -1.41 14.43 1.13
C ALA A 133 -2.30 14.07 2.32
N TRP A 134 -1.73 13.46 3.36
CA TRP A 134 -2.44 13.16 4.60
C TRP A 134 -2.78 14.43 5.39
N GLU A 135 -1.82 15.31 5.62
CA GLU A 135 -2.00 16.53 6.42
C GLU A 135 -3.08 17.45 5.81
N GLU A 136 -3.08 17.64 4.50
CA GLU A 136 -4.11 18.41 3.79
C GLU A 136 -5.50 17.77 3.91
N ALA A 137 -5.58 16.44 3.81
CA ALA A 137 -6.84 15.71 3.97
C ALA A 137 -7.34 15.80 5.42
N ALA A 138 -6.49 15.57 6.40
CA ALA A 138 -6.83 15.63 7.83
C ALA A 138 -7.27 17.05 8.27
N ALA A 139 -6.61 18.08 7.76
CA ALA A 139 -6.95 19.48 8.04
C ALA A 139 -8.19 19.99 7.28
N SER A 140 -8.73 19.21 6.35
CA SER A 140 -9.76 19.67 5.40
C SER A 140 -11.17 19.75 5.97
N GLY A 141 -11.42 19.14 7.14
CA GLY A 141 -12.74 19.01 7.74
C GLY A 141 -13.62 17.90 7.12
N VAL A 142 -13.13 17.15 6.14
CA VAL A 142 -13.84 15.95 5.64
C VAL A 142 -13.67 14.77 6.60
N LYS A 143 -14.58 13.83 6.54
CA LYS A 143 -14.49 12.57 7.28
C LYS A 143 -13.45 11.69 6.61
N VAL A 144 -12.19 11.70 7.10
CA VAL A 144 -11.05 11.03 6.48
C VAL A 144 -10.31 10.12 7.45
N THR A 145 -9.80 9.01 6.93
CA THR A 145 -8.86 8.10 7.60
C THR A 145 -7.80 7.59 6.62
N GLU A 146 -6.62 7.24 7.13
CA GLU A 146 -5.53 6.67 6.33
C GLU A 146 -5.08 5.33 6.89
N VAL A 147 -4.94 4.32 6.04
CA VAL A 147 -4.32 3.04 6.37
C VAL A 147 -2.91 3.01 5.76
N ARG A 148 -1.88 3.00 6.60
CA ARG A 148 -0.47 2.95 6.18
C ARG A 148 0.04 1.53 6.21
N ALA A 149 0.48 1.04 5.05
CA ALA A 149 1.05 -0.29 4.90
C ALA A 149 2.58 -0.27 4.93
N GLY A 150 3.19 -1.35 5.42
CA GLY A 150 4.60 -1.67 5.26
C GLY A 150 4.93 -2.12 3.83
N GLN A 151 6.01 -2.88 3.67
CA GLN A 151 6.32 -3.49 2.38
C GLN A 151 5.25 -4.54 2.04
N PHE A 152 4.70 -4.48 0.82
CA PHE A 152 3.70 -5.46 0.43
C PHE A 152 4.30 -6.83 0.13
N TYR A 153 3.58 -7.90 0.51
CA TYR A 153 3.88 -9.26 0.09
C TYR A 153 2.57 -10.05 -0.13
N GLY A 154 2.68 -11.23 -0.73
CA GLY A 154 1.52 -12.04 -1.11
C GLY A 154 1.10 -11.85 -2.58
N ALA A 155 0.00 -12.46 -2.96
CA ALA A 155 -0.47 -12.49 -4.34
C ALA A 155 -0.80 -11.08 -4.85
N GLY A 156 -0.21 -10.71 -6.00
CA GLY A 156 -0.41 -9.41 -6.64
C GLY A 156 0.33 -8.23 -5.97
N ALA A 157 1.16 -8.48 -4.96
CA ALA A 157 1.97 -7.46 -4.33
C ALA A 157 2.96 -6.83 -5.33
N PHE A 158 3.16 -5.51 -5.20
CA PHE A 158 4.20 -4.77 -5.92
C PHE A 158 5.20 -4.24 -4.89
N SER A 159 6.34 -4.89 -4.79
CA SER A 159 7.38 -4.61 -3.79
C SER A 159 8.74 -5.17 -4.25
N VAL A 160 9.80 -4.82 -3.52
CA VAL A 160 11.14 -5.41 -3.73
C VAL A 160 11.06 -6.95 -3.65
N PHE A 161 10.33 -7.48 -2.67
CA PHE A 161 10.18 -8.93 -2.52
C PHE A 161 9.53 -9.58 -3.75
N SER A 162 8.41 -9.06 -4.22
CA SER A 162 7.70 -9.64 -5.38
C SER A 162 8.45 -9.48 -6.70
N LEU A 163 9.18 -8.37 -6.86
CA LEU A 163 9.88 -8.05 -8.11
C LEU A 163 11.23 -8.75 -8.25
N LEU A 164 12.00 -8.86 -7.15
CA LEU A 164 13.38 -9.33 -7.21
C LEU A 164 13.61 -10.66 -6.47
N VAL A 165 12.81 -11.00 -5.46
CA VAL A 165 13.10 -12.13 -4.57
C VAL A 165 12.25 -13.35 -4.90
N GLN A 166 10.95 -13.18 -4.98
CA GLN A 166 9.98 -14.28 -5.07
C GLN A 166 10.31 -15.28 -6.18
N ARG A 167 10.33 -14.84 -7.43
CA ARG A 167 10.53 -15.73 -8.58
C ARG A 167 11.92 -16.39 -8.61
N PRO A 168 13.04 -15.66 -8.42
CA PRO A 168 14.34 -16.29 -8.34
C PRO A 168 14.49 -17.33 -7.23
N VAL A 169 13.86 -17.10 -6.06
CA VAL A 169 13.83 -18.08 -4.96
C VAL A 169 13.13 -19.36 -5.40
N LEU A 170 11.94 -19.26 -5.98
CA LEU A 170 11.18 -20.41 -6.46
C LEU A 170 11.92 -21.20 -7.56
N GLU A 171 12.72 -20.51 -8.36
CA GLU A 171 13.53 -21.10 -9.44
C GLU A 171 14.94 -21.55 -8.97
N GLY A 172 15.30 -21.41 -7.70
CA GLY A 172 16.61 -21.77 -7.14
C GLY A 172 17.78 -20.94 -7.70
N ARG A 173 17.50 -19.72 -8.18
CA ARG A 173 18.50 -18.79 -8.72
C ARG A 173 19.10 -17.89 -7.64
N LEU A 174 20.26 -17.28 -7.97
CA LEU A 174 20.81 -16.20 -7.16
C LEU A 174 19.87 -15.00 -7.14
N VAL A 175 19.69 -14.41 -5.98
CA VAL A 175 18.86 -13.22 -5.75
C VAL A 175 19.74 -12.06 -5.31
N LEU A 176 19.68 -10.95 -6.02
CA LEU A 176 20.30 -9.69 -5.60
C LEU A 176 19.21 -8.80 -4.98
N VAL A 177 19.47 -8.32 -3.75
CA VAL A 177 18.49 -7.56 -2.96
C VAL A 177 19.01 -6.16 -2.68
N PRO A 178 18.25 -5.08 -2.95
CA PRO A 178 18.71 -3.71 -2.74
C PRO A 178 18.57 -3.24 -1.29
N GLN A 179 18.61 -4.14 -0.33
CA GLN A 179 18.50 -3.86 1.11
C GLN A 179 19.30 -4.90 1.90
N GLU A 180 19.59 -4.60 3.17
CA GLU A 180 20.25 -5.54 4.06
C GLU A 180 19.39 -6.79 4.27
N LEU A 181 20.05 -7.96 4.20
CA LEU A 181 19.38 -9.25 4.18
C LEU A 181 18.79 -9.67 5.53
N ASP A 182 19.42 -9.22 6.62
CA ASP A 182 19.14 -9.69 7.98
C ASP A 182 18.42 -8.66 8.88
N VAL A 183 18.23 -7.43 8.39
CA VAL A 183 17.51 -6.39 9.12
C VAL A 183 15.99 -6.62 9.00
N PRO A 184 15.26 -6.66 10.14
CA PRO A 184 13.81 -6.88 10.12
C PRO A 184 13.05 -5.69 9.53
N HIS A 185 12.07 -5.99 8.69
CA HIS A 185 11.11 -5.05 8.13
C HIS A 185 9.68 -5.54 8.31
N SER A 186 8.75 -4.62 8.40
CA SER A 186 7.32 -4.92 8.43
C SER A 186 6.78 -5.13 7.03
N TYR A 187 6.21 -6.33 6.80
CA TYR A 187 5.54 -6.74 5.57
C TYR A 187 4.04 -6.80 5.79
N SER A 188 3.27 -6.05 5.00
CA SER A 188 1.80 -6.06 5.00
C SER A 188 1.27 -6.96 3.90
N ALA A 189 0.41 -7.92 4.25
CA ALA A 189 -0.29 -8.70 3.24
C ALA A 189 -1.35 -7.85 2.54
N ILE A 190 -1.54 -8.09 1.23
CA ILE A 190 -2.56 -7.38 0.44
C ILE A 190 -3.96 -7.56 1.04
N ASP A 191 -4.30 -8.80 1.44
CA ASP A 191 -5.60 -9.13 2.02
C ASP A 191 -5.85 -8.43 3.36
N ASP A 192 -4.84 -8.38 4.23
CA ASP A 192 -4.93 -7.72 5.53
C ASP A 192 -5.09 -6.20 5.38
N THR A 193 -4.37 -5.62 4.43
CA THR A 193 -4.50 -4.20 4.10
C THR A 193 -5.89 -3.87 3.57
N ALA A 194 -6.44 -4.71 2.68
CA ALA A 194 -7.79 -4.53 2.15
C ALA A 194 -8.86 -4.68 3.26
N ARG A 195 -8.72 -5.67 4.15
CA ARG A 195 -9.60 -5.83 5.32
C ARG A 195 -9.54 -4.61 6.24
N THR A 196 -8.34 -4.05 6.44
CA THR A 196 -8.18 -2.84 7.26
C THR A 196 -8.85 -1.62 6.63
N LEU A 197 -8.72 -1.43 5.32
CA LEU A 197 -9.43 -0.35 4.61
C LEU A 197 -10.96 -0.47 4.76
N VAL A 198 -11.50 -1.67 4.59
CA VAL A 198 -12.93 -1.93 4.77
C VAL A 198 -13.36 -1.70 6.23
N ALA A 199 -12.64 -2.24 7.20
CA ALA A 199 -12.93 -2.06 8.61
C ALA A 199 -12.88 -0.57 9.02
N ALA A 200 -11.84 0.17 8.59
CA ALA A 200 -11.72 1.59 8.86
C ALA A 200 -12.85 2.42 8.24
N SER A 201 -13.39 2.02 7.08
CA SER A 201 -14.54 2.70 6.47
C SER A 201 -15.84 2.57 7.26
N ARG A 202 -15.93 1.55 8.12
CA ARG A 202 -17.14 1.20 8.88
C ARG A 202 -17.11 1.65 10.33
N GLU A 203 -15.90 1.91 10.86
CA GLU A 203 -15.68 2.27 12.25
C GLU A 203 -15.62 3.81 12.40
N GLU A 204 -16.54 4.38 13.17
CA GLU A 204 -16.60 5.84 13.38
C GLU A 204 -15.33 6.39 14.05
N GLN A 205 -14.76 5.65 14.99
CA GLN A 205 -13.53 6.02 15.68
C GLN A 205 -12.29 5.96 14.77
N ALA A 206 -12.40 5.40 13.55
CA ALA A 206 -11.29 5.35 12.61
C ALA A 206 -11.01 6.69 11.94
N TYR A 207 -11.98 7.57 11.90
CA TYR A 207 -11.83 8.84 11.20
C TYR A 207 -11.06 9.88 12.02
N GLY A 208 -10.40 10.80 11.31
CA GLY A 208 -9.54 11.82 11.90
C GLY A 208 -8.13 11.34 12.26
N ARG A 209 -7.76 10.08 11.95
CA ARG A 209 -6.47 9.50 12.31
C ARG A 209 -5.96 8.50 11.26
N ALA A 210 -4.68 8.16 11.38
CA ALA A 210 -4.06 7.10 10.61
C ALA A 210 -4.03 5.77 11.39
N TRP A 211 -3.93 4.67 10.66
CA TRP A 211 -3.81 3.30 11.14
C TRP A 211 -2.66 2.60 10.44
N HIS A 212 -2.02 1.64 11.10
CA HIS A 212 -1.13 0.72 10.40
C HIS A 212 -1.90 -0.53 9.96
N ALA A 213 -1.71 -0.94 8.71
CA ALA A 213 -2.14 -2.26 8.29
C ALA A 213 -1.38 -3.32 9.08
N PRO A 214 -1.99 -4.47 9.42
CA PRO A 214 -1.28 -5.56 10.08
C PRO A 214 -0.05 -6.00 9.30
N THR A 215 1.01 -6.35 10.04
CA THR A 215 2.29 -6.72 9.45
C THR A 215 2.88 -7.98 10.08
N ALA A 216 3.66 -8.70 9.27
CA ALA A 216 4.65 -9.63 9.76
C ALA A 216 6.03 -8.95 9.76
N THR A 217 6.78 -9.05 10.84
CA THR A 217 8.12 -8.47 10.95
C THR A 217 9.17 -9.55 10.78
N LEU A 218 9.91 -9.50 9.68
CA LEU A 218 10.88 -10.50 9.24
C LEU A 218 12.02 -9.82 8.49
N SER A 219 13.18 -10.47 8.44
CA SER A 219 14.20 -10.11 7.46
C SER A 219 13.84 -10.67 6.07
N VAL A 220 14.41 -10.08 5.01
CA VAL A 220 14.21 -10.61 3.65
C VAL A 220 14.77 -12.02 3.51
N ARG A 221 15.86 -12.34 4.21
CA ARG A 221 16.44 -13.68 4.26
C ARG A 221 15.45 -14.69 4.87
N GLU A 222 14.81 -14.34 5.96
CA GLU A 222 13.82 -15.18 6.63
C GLU A 222 12.59 -15.43 5.75
N LEU A 223 12.10 -14.37 5.10
CA LEU A 223 10.96 -14.46 4.20
C LEU A 223 11.28 -15.35 2.98
N ALA A 224 12.45 -15.16 2.38
CA ALA A 224 12.93 -15.99 1.26
C ALA A 224 13.10 -17.48 1.66
N ARG A 225 13.69 -17.74 2.84
CA ARG A 225 13.86 -19.09 3.36
C ARG A 225 12.51 -19.80 3.55
N ARG A 226 11.53 -19.12 4.18
CA ARG A 226 10.17 -19.66 4.36
C ARG A 226 9.49 -20.00 3.03
N LEU A 227 9.61 -19.10 2.04
CA LEU A 227 9.06 -19.34 0.70
C LEU A 227 9.69 -20.58 0.06
N ALA A 228 11.01 -20.73 0.14
CA ALA A 228 11.70 -21.89 -0.40
C ALA A 228 11.28 -23.20 0.30
N GLU A 229 11.18 -23.19 1.62
CA GLU A 229 10.73 -24.35 2.40
C GLU A 229 9.31 -24.78 2.04
N LEU A 230 8.39 -23.83 1.93
CA LEU A 230 6.99 -24.11 1.58
C LEU A 230 6.83 -24.64 0.16
N SER A 231 7.66 -24.16 -0.78
CA SER A 231 7.60 -24.56 -2.19
C SER A 231 8.45 -25.81 -2.53
N GLY A 232 9.30 -26.27 -1.60
CA GLY A 232 10.29 -27.33 -1.88
C GLY A 232 11.44 -26.85 -2.77
N ALA A 233 11.65 -25.53 -2.91
CA ALA A 233 12.77 -24.98 -3.65
C ALA A 233 14.10 -25.15 -2.87
N PRO A 234 15.26 -25.06 -3.55
CA PRO A 234 16.55 -25.10 -2.88
C PRO A 234 16.74 -23.94 -1.90
N VAL A 235 17.66 -24.08 -0.94
CA VAL A 235 18.02 -23.02 0.00
C VAL A 235 18.39 -21.76 -0.79
N PRO A 236 17.76 -20.60 -0.50
CA PRO A 236 17.98 -19.38 -1.25
C PRO A 236 19.42 -18.87 -1.16
N ARG A 237 19.97 -18.49 -2.29
CA ARG A 237 21.26 -17.81 -2.39
C ARG A 237 20.97 -16.32 -2.56
N LEU A 238 21.22 -15.54 -1.51
CA LEU A 238 20.90 -14.10 -1.45
C LEU A 238 22.21 -13.31 -1.31
N GLU A 239 22.33 -12.25 -2.08
CA GLU A 239 23.43 -11.28 -1.97
C GLU A 239 22.84 -9.86 -1.95
N GLU A 240 23.48 -8.98 -1.20
CA GLU A 240 23.11 -7.56 -1.16
C GLU A 240 23.65 -6.86 -2.42
N MET A 241 22.82 -6.00 -3.00
CA MET A 241 23.26 -5.15 -4.10
C MET A 241 24.25 -4.10 -3.60
N THR A 242 25.32 -3.92 -4.36
CA THR A 242 26.19 -2.74 -4.18
C THR A 242 25.51 -1.49 -4.75
N GLU A 243 26.03 -0.31 -4.37
CA GLU A 243 25.57 0.96 -4.99
C GLU A 243 25.74 0.96 -6.52
N ARG A 244 26.78 0.28 -7.02
CA ARG A 244 26.98 0.11 -8.46
C ARG A 244 25.85 -0.72 -9.09
N ASP A 245 25.43 -1.81 -8.44
CA ASP A 245 24.36 -2.67 -8.96
C ASP A 245 23.02 -1.90 -9.00
N LEU A 246 22.73 -1.12 -7.95
CA LEU A 246 21.56 -0.24 -7.92
C LEU A 246 21.59 0.82 -9.02
N THR A 247 22.76 1.43 -9.24
CA THR A 247 22.94 2.41 -10.30
C THR A 247 22.70 1.79 -11.68
N LEU A 248 23.27 0.61 -11.94
CA LEU A 248 23.08 -0.10 -13.20
C LEU A 248 21.61 -0.51 -13.41
N LEU A 249 20.97 -0.97 -12.36
CA LEU A 249 19.54 -1.33 -12.39
C LEU A 249 18.67 -0.08 -12.67
N GLY A 250 18.99 1.05 -12.05
CA GLY A 250 18.33 2.34 -12.28
C GLY A 250 18.44 2.88 -13.70
N ILE A 251 19.51 2.52 -14.43
CA ILE A 251 19.66 2.86 -15.85
C ILE A 251 18.67 2.07 -16.71
N THR A 252 18.34 0.84 -16.30
CA THR A 252 17.43 -0.04 -17.07
C THR A 252 15.97 0.27 -16.80
N ASP A 253 15.62 0.69 -15.58
CA ASP A 253 14.26 1.07 -15.20
C ASP A 253 14.30 2.21 -14.16
N PRO A 254 13.67 3.36 -14.45
CA PRO A 254 13.62 4.51 -13.54
C PRO A 254 13.10 4.19 -12.12
N LEU A 255 12.28 3.16 -11.96
CA LEU A 255 11.81 2.71 -10.64
C LEU A 255 12.95 2.46 -9.67
N TRP A 256 14.02 1.78 -10.15
CA TRP A 256 15.14 1.41 -9.29
C TRP A 256 16.05 2.59 -8.94
N GLY A 257 16.14 3.59 -9.81
CA GLY A 257 16.83 4.85 -9.50
C GLY A 257 16.22 5.60 -8.32
N GLU A 258 14.92 5.37 -8.08
CA GLU A 258 14.17 6.01 -7.00
C GLU A 258 14.28 5.26 -5.65
N MET A 259 14.89 4.08 -5.64
CA MET A 259 14.96 3.25 -4.43
C MET A 259 15.84 3.85 -3.33
N HIS A 260 16.85 4.65 -3.68
CA HIS A 260 17.72 5.30 -2.69
C HIS A 260 16.98 6.14 -1.66
N GLU A 261 15.84 6.73 -2.03
CA GLU A 261 15.03 7.52 -1.08
C GLU A 261 14.24 6.66 -0.10
N VAL A 262 13.81 5.49 -0.54
CA VAL A 262 12.80 4.69 0.18
C VAL A 262 13.36 3.44 0.84
N LEU A 263 14.58 3.08 0.49
CA LEU A 263 15.32 2.05 1.22
C LEU A 263 15.68 2.60 2.60
N THR A 264 15.50 1.78 3.61
CA THR A 264 15.88 2.14 4.98
C THR A 264 17.38 2.39 5.08
N LYS A 265 17.77 3.29 5.99
CA LYS A 265 19.19 3.48 6.30
C LYS A 265 19.79 2.15 6.79
N PRO A 266 21.04 1.86 6.45
CA PRO A 266 21.74 0.67 6.92
C PRO A 266 21.59 0.47 8.44
N GLY A 267 21.32 -0.76 8.86
CA GLY A 267 21.17 -1.15 10.27
C GLY A 267 19.88 -0.72 10.95
N HIS A 268 18.96 -0.02 10.27
CA HIS A 268 17.72 0.45 10.89
C HIS A 268 16.53 -0.46 10.55
N PRO A 269 16.01 -1.22 11.53
CA PRO A 269 14.80 -1.99 11.34
C PRO A 269 13.60 -1.05 11.12
N LEU A 270 12.68 -1.48 10.28
CA LEU A 270 11.43 -0.78 10.06
C LEU A 270 10.28 -1.63 10.58
N VAL A 271 9.88 -1.35 11.82
CA VAL A 271 8.86 -2.12 12.54
C VAL A 271 7.64 -1.25 12.78
N LEU A 272 6.48 -1.68 12.30
CA LEU A 272 5.21 -1.00 12.52
C LEU A 272 4.45 -1.63 13.68
N ASP A 273 3.99 -0.81 14.59
CA ASP A 273 3.02 -1.20 15.62
C ASP A 273 1.61 -1.02 15.06
N PHE A 274 0.87 -2.12 14.94
CA PHE A 274 -0.52 -2.15 14.51
C PHE A 274 -1.50 -2.59 15.60
N SER A 275 -1.08 -2.61 16.85
CA SER A 275 -1.87 -3.08 18.00
C SER A 275 -3.23 -2.38 18.13
N GLU A 276 -3.31 -1.09 17.81
CA GLU A 276 -4.58 -0.36 17.79
C GLU A 276 -5.51 -0.82 16.67
N THR A 277 -4.97 -1.18 15.51
CA THR A 277 -5.75 -1.75 14.39
C THR A 277 -6.38 -3.07 14.81
N GLU A 278 -5.63 -3.95 15.43
CA GLU A 278 -6.16 -5.21 15.95
C GLU A 278 -7.22 -5.00 17.01
N LYS A 279 -6.98 -4.11 17.97
CA LYS A 279 -7.88 -3.84 19.09
C LYS A 279 -9.17 -3.15 18.68
N ILE A 280 -9.11 -2.16 17.78
CA ILE A 280 -10.24 -1.27 17.47
C ILE A 280 -10.94 -1.69 16.17
N LEU A 281 -10.17 -2.03 15.14
CA LEU A 281 -10.72 -2.43 13.84
C LEU A 281 -10.92 -3.95 13.71
N GLY A 282 -10.44 -4.74 14.69
CA GLY A 282 -10.59 -6.19 14.71
C GLY A 282 -9.82 -6.91 13.60
N VAL A 283 -8.76 -6.29 13.04
CA VAL A 283 -7.99 -6.84 11.93
C VAL A 283 -6.59 -7.21 12.40
N GLY A 284 -6.32 -8.50 12.50
CA GLY A 284 -5.00 -9.07 12.80
C GLY A 284 -4.23 -9.49 11.55
N ALA A 285 -2.94 -9.79 11.72
CA ALA A 285 -2.07 -10.24 10.65
C ALA A 285 -2.36 -11.71 10.28
N THR A 286 -2.47 -11.98 8.99
CA THR A 286 -2.50 -13.35 8.47
C THR A 286 -1.13 -14.03 8.69
N PRO A 287 -1.09 -15.31 9.14
CA PRO A 287 0.16 -16.03 9.28
C PRO A 287 0.99 -15.98 8.00
N VAL A 288 2.31 -15.74 8.14
CA VAL A 288 3.23 -15.56 7.02
C VAL A 288 3.15 -16.71 6.02
N ASP A 289 3.12 -17.93 6.52
CA ASP A 289 3.10 -19.12 5.67
C ASP A 289 1.82 -19.23 4.84
N ASP A 290 0.68 -18.76 5.36
CA ASP A 290 -0.58 -18.74 4.61
C ASP A 290 -0.56 -17.70 3.49
N VAL A 291 0.10 -16.55 3.71
CA VAL A 291 0.31 -15.54 2.67
C VAL A 291 1.30 -16.07 1.61
N LEU A 292 2.39 -16.73 2.02
CA LEU A 292 3.38 -17.27 1.09
C LEU A 292 2.84 -18.43 0.25
N ARG A 293 1.93 -19.27 0.78
CA ARG A 293 1.27 -20.35 0.01
C ARG A 293 0.46 -19.82 -1.18
N GLN A 294 0.02 -18.57 -1.17
CA GLN A 294 -0.65 -17.95 -2.32
C GLN A 294 0.29 -17.71 -3.52
N LEU A 295 1.60 -17.87 -3.32
CA LEU A 295 2.64 -17.58 -4.32
C LEU A 295 3.19 -18.82 -5.02
N ILE A 296 2.74 -20.02 -4.60
CA ILE A 296 3.28 -21.32 -5.01
C ILE A 296 2.36 -22.01 -6.01
#